data_62e27fd53b4a1f199a6b2cf39cd5de2c
#
_entry.id   62e27fd53b4a1f199a6b2cf39cd5de2c
#
_cell.length_a   1.000
_cell.length_b   1.000
_cell.length_c   1.000
_cell.angle_alpha   90.00
_cell.angle_beta   90.00
_cell.angle_gamma   90.00
#
_symmetry.space_group_name_H-M   'P 1'
#
loop_
_entity.id
_entity.type
_entity.pdbx_description
1 polymer ?
#
loop_
_entity_poly.entity_id
_entity_poly.type
_entity_poly.pdbx_seq_one_letter_code
_entity_poly.pdbx_strand_id
1 'polypeptide(L)'
;MKQTECTTILVGKKATIDGSTMIARSEDGGRVIIPEGFKVVNPEEQPKHYTSAISKQKIDDTDLAETPLRYTSAPDVSGENGIWGAAGINSENIAMTATETITTNSRIQGVDPLLDPAEGGLGEEDFVTLTLPYIHSAFDGVKRVGYLVEKYGTYEMNGMAFSDKDTIWYLETIGGHHWIARRIPDDAYVIAPNRLNIDEFDFDDTDNFAAASDLKDLISEYHLNPDREGYNMRHIFGSSTIKDAHYNNPRAGTFTTKIGRAHV
;
A
#
# COMPACT_ATOMS: atom_id res chain seq x y z
N MET A 1 19.64 -6.38 -7.66
CA MET A 1 18.30 -5.96 -7.28
C MET A 1 17.97 -4.73 -8.12
N LYS A 2 16.95 -4.77 -8.98
CA LYS A 2 16.47 -3.59 -9.70
C LYS A 2 15.98 -2.58 -8.67
N GLN A 3 16.46 -1.36 -8.73
CA GLN A 3 15.93 -0.26 -7.94
C GLN A 3 14.65 0.21 -8.64
N THR A 4 13.50 -0.03 -8.05
CA THR A 4 12.22 0.53 -8.45
C THR A 4 12.07 1.87 -7.74
N GLU A 5 11.78 2.93 -8.48
CA GLU A 5 11.80 4.31 -7.99
C GLU A 5 10.39 4.88 -8.02
N CYS A 6 9.54 4.49 -7.08
CA CYS A 6 8.20 5.07 -6.94
C CYS A 6 8.20 6.17 -5.88
N THR A 7 7.25 7.09 -5.95
CA THR A 7 6.99 8.07 -4.89
C THR A 7 5.51 8.39 -4.84
N THR A 8 4.90 8.14 -3.70
CA THR A 8 3.48 8.44 -3.47
C THR A 8 3.32 9.79 -2.80
N ILE A 9 2.30 10.55 -3.23
CA ILE A 9 1.90 11.82 -2.64
C ILE A 9 0.45 11.71 -2.20
N LEU A 10 0.18 12.07 -0.95
CA LEU A 10 -1.13 12.09 -0.34
C LEU A 10 -1.42 13.51 0.16
N VAL A 11 -2.59 14.07 -0.14
CA VAL A 11 -2.92 15.45 0.26
C VAL A 11 -4.32 15.46 0.86
N GLY A 12 -4.38 15.78 2.16
CA GLY A 12 -5.63 15.87 2.91
C GLY A 12 -6.51 17.04 2.44
N LYS A 13 -7.82 16.93 2.62
CA LYS A 13 -8.81 17.86 2.07
C LYS A 13 -8.69 19.31 2.53
N LYS A 14 -8.06 19.59 3.68
CA LYS A 14 -7.80 20.95 4.15
C LYS A 14 -6.46 21.51 3.65
N ALA A 15 -5.63 20.65 3.06
CA ALA A 15 -4.36 21.04 2.42
C ALA A 15 -4.54 21.30 0.91
N THR A 16 -5.73 21.08 0.36
CA THR A 16 -6.09 21.39 -1.03
C THR A 16 -6.88 22.70 -1.12
N ILE A 17 -6.89 23.31 -2.30
CA ILE A 17 -7.59 24.58 -2.53
C ILE A 17 -9.12 24.41 -2.54
N ASP A 18 -9.58 23.26 -3.08
CA ASP A 18 -11.01 23.00 -3.34
C ASP A 18 -11.64 22.02 -2.31
N GLY A 19 -10.87 21.60 -1.31
CA GLY A 19 -11.36 20.68 -0.30
C GLY A 19 -11.41 19.21 -0.74
N SER A 20 -10.81 18.86 -1.88
CA SER A 20 -10.70 17.48 -2.33
C SER A 20 -9.58 16.73 -1.60
N THR A 21 -9.72 15.41 -1.49
CA THR A 21 -8.62 14.52 -1.16
C THR A 21 -7.85 14.18 -2.43
N MET A 22 -6.52 14.03 -2.35
CA MET A 22 -5.73 13.62 -3.51
C MET A 22 -4.74 12.53 -3.13
N ILE A 23 -4.66 11.51 -4.00
CA ILE A 23 -3.61 10.50 -3.97
C ILE A 23 -2.98 10.41 -5.36
N ALA A 24 -1.67 10.36 -5.42
CA ALA A 24 -0.93 10.22 -6.68
C ALA A 24 0.37 9.45 -6.45
N ARG A 25 0.82 8.74 -7.47
CA ARG A 25 2.07 7.99 -7.45
C ARG A 25 2.83 8.21 -8.75
N SER A 26 4.13 8.47 -8.67
CA SER A 26 5.02 8.25 -9.81
C SER A 26 5.40 6.79 -9.86
N GLU A 27 5.47 6.23 -11.05
CA GLU A 27 6.00 4.90 -11.27
C GLU A 27 7.27 5.01 -12.11
N ASP A 28 8.38 4.55 -11.53
CA ASP A 28 9.69 4.65 -12.15
C ASP A 28 10.26 3.24 -12.36
N GLY A 29 9.90 2.60 -13.47
CA GLY A 29 10.29 1.23 -13.83
C GLY A 29 11.78 1.00 -14.09
N GLY A 30 12.66 1.90 -13.65
CA GLY A 30 14.10 1.82 -13.86
C GLY A 30 14.49 2.06 -15.33
N ARG A 31 15.21 1.11 -15.93
CA ARG A 31 15.73 1.27 -17.31
C ARG A 31 14.75 0.84 -18.42
N VAL A 32 13.64 0.26 -18.05
CA VAL A 32 12.63 -0.24 -18.99
C VAL A 32 11.36 0.58 -18.78
N ILE A 33 10.91 1.22 -19.84
CA ILE A 33 9.60 1.87 -19.84
C ILE A 33 8.57 0.74 -20.02
N ILE A 34 7.72 0.57 -18.99
CA ILE A 34 6.54 -0.30 -19.09
C ILE A 34 5.36 0.63 -19.37
N PRO A 35 4.82 0.61 -20.60
CA PRO A 35 3.68 1.47 -20.91
C PRO A 35 2.45 1.02 -20.10
N GLU A 36 1.78 2.00 -19.51
CA GLU A 36 0.51 1.76 -18.84
C GLU A 36 -0.66 2.08 -19.77
N GLY A 37 -1.68 1.23 -19.72
CA GLY A 37 -2.94 1.44 -20.38
C GLY A 37 -3.91 2.23 -19.51
N PHE A 38 -5.05 2.57 -20.07
CA PHE A 38 -6.21 3.01 -19.32
C PHE A 38 -7.38 2.11 -19.69
N LYS A 39 -7.96 1.47 -18.69
CA LYS A 39 -9.08 0.55 -18.87
C LYS A 39 -10.23 0.92 -17.93
N VAL A 40 -11.45 0.81 -18.44
CA VAL A 40 -12.66 0.75 -17.62
C VAL A 40 -13.04 -0.72 -17.50
N VAL A 41 -13.18 -1.21 -16.28
CA VAL A 41 -13.59 -2.58 -15.98
C VAL A 41 -15.03 -2.54 -15.48
N ASN A 42 -15.94 -3.19 -16.21
CA ASN A 42 -17.33 -3.30 -15.79
C ASN A 42 -17.50 -4.52 -14.85
N PRO A 43 -18.59 -4.57 -14.06
CA PRO A 43 -18.82 -5.66 -13.11
C PRO A 43 -18.76 -7.06 -13.74
N GLU A 44 -19.27 -7.21 -14.96
CA GLU A 44 -19.28 -8.47 -15.70
C GLU A 44 -17.89 -8.90 -16.22
N GLU A 45 -16.94 -7.97 -16.30
CA GLU A 45 -15.57 -8.22 -16.72
C GLU A 45 -14.65 -8.58 -15.54
N GLN A 46 -15.14 -8.40 -14.30
CA GLN A 46 -14.37 -8.78 -13.11
C GLN A 46 -14.26 -10.30 -13.03
N PRO A 47 -13.05 -10.84 -12.79
CA PRO A 47 -12.84 -12.28 -12.70
C PRO A 47 -13.63 -12.87 -11.52
N LYS A 48 -14.35 -13.97 -11.76
CA LYS A 48 -15.03 -14.77 -10.73
C LYS A 48 -14.10 -15.79 -10.07
N HIS A 49 -13.00 -16.10 -10.73
CA HIS A 49 -11.91 -16.93 -10.26
C HIS A 49 -10.62 -16.17 -10.50
N TYR A 50 -9.82 -16.01 -9.49
CA TYR A 50 -8.57 -15.27 -9.62
C TYR A 50 -7.39 -16.15 -9.21
N THR A 51 -6.34 -16.06 -10.01
CA THR A 51 -5.04 -16.67 -9.71
C THR A 51 -3.97 -15.65 -10.02
N SER A 52 -3.12 -15.34 -9.03
CA SER A 52 -1.98 -14.42 -9.22
C SER A 52 -1.13 -14.87 -10.40
N ALA A 53 -0.72 -13.92 -11.22
CA ALA A 53 0.07 -14.21 -12.41
C ALA A 53 1.49 -14.67 -12.07
N ILE A 54 2.08 -14.13 -11.01
CA ILE A 54 3.46 -14.42 -10.59
C ILE A 54 3.48 -15.63 -9.66
N SER A 55 2.85 -15.52 -8.48
CA SER A 55 2.93 -16.54 -7.43
C SER A 55 2.04 -17.77 -7.67
N LYS A 56 1.09 -17.68 -8.60
CA LYS A 56 0.06 -18.71 -8.80
C LYS A 56 -0.87 -18.91 -7.58
N GLN A 57 -0.87 -17.95 -6.63
CA GLN A 57 -1.80 -17.96 -5.51
C GLN A 57 -3.25 -17.95 -6.04
N LYS A 58 -4.03 -18.92 -5.64
CA LYS A 58 -5.47 -18.95 -5.93
C LYS A 58 -6.23 -18.22 -4.83
N ILE A 59 -7.16 -17.39 -5.24
CA ILE A 59 -8.07 -16.69 -4.34
C ILE A 59 -9.35 -17.50 -4.23
N ASP A 60 -9.86 -17.65 -3.02
CA ASP A 60 -11.14 -18.31 -2.80
C ASP A 60 -12.26 -17.51 -3.47
N ASP A 61 -13.13 -18.22 -4.19
CA ASP A 61 -14.24 -17.59 -4.89
C ASP A 61 -15.20 -16.85 -3.94
N THR A 62 -15.23 -17.24 -2.67
CA THR A 62 -16.00 -16.54 -1.63
C THR A 62 -15.49 -15.13 -1.37
N ASP A 63 -14.21 -14.86 -1.58
CA ASP A 63 -13.62 -13.51 -1.44
C ASP A 63 -13.94 -12.60 -2.66
N LEU A 64 -14.48 -13.20 -3.72
CA LEU A 64 -14.90 -12.55 -4.95
C LEU A 64 -16.42 -12.60 -5.14
N ALA A 65 -17.17 -13.11 -4.14
CA ALA A 65 -18.62 -13.35 -4.26
C ALA A 65 -19.49 -12.10 -4.21
N GLU A 66 -18.95 -10.98 -3.69
CA GLU A 66 -19.66 -9.71 -3.70
C GLU A 66 -19.82 -9.20 -5.12
N THR A 67 -20.91 -8.43 -5.37
CA THR A 67 -21.10 -7.78 -6.66
C THR A 67 -20.04 -6.70 -6.83
N PRO A 68 -19.14 -6.84 -7.81
CA PRO A 68 -18.06 -5.88 -7.98
C PRO A 68 -18.60 -4.55 -8.52
N LEU A 69 -17.99 -3.46 -8.08
CA LEU A 69 -18.23 -2.13 -8.64
C LEU A 69 -17.48 -1.97 -9.98
N ARG A 70 -18.04 -1.14 -10.87
CA ARG A 70 -17.30 -0.67 -12.04
C ARG A 70 -16.14 0.20 -11.58
N TYR A 71 -14.96 0.05 -12.19
CA TYR A 71 -13.79 0.86 -11.85
C TYR A 71 -12.91 1.17 -13.07
N THR A 72 -12.06 2.17 -12.94
CA THR A 72 -10.96 2.43 -13.87
C THR A 72 -9.69 1.74 -13.37
N SER A 73 -8.82 1.37 -14.28
CA SER A 73 -7.52 0.77 -13.97
C SER A 73 -6.47 1.30 -14.94
N ALA A 74 -5.24 1.42 -14.46
CA ALA A 74 -4.05 1.69 -15.26
C ALA A 74 -3.19 0.41 -15.34
N PRO A 75 -3.55 -0.58 -16.18
CA PRO A 75 -2.85 -1.84 -16.25
C PRO A 75 -1.58 -1.75 -17.09
N ASP A 76 -0.59 -2.60 -16.79
CA ASP A 76 0.52 -2.89 -17.69
C ASP A 76 0.00 -3.40 -19.05
N VAL A 77 0.40 -2.75 -20.14
CA VAL A 77 -0.06 -3.12 -21.48
C VAL A 77 0.58 -4.39 -22.01
N SER A 78 1.69 -4.87 -21.43
CA SER A 78 2.31 -6.12 -21.86
C SER A 78 1.47 -7.33 -21.49
N GLY A 79 0.79 -7.28 -20.35
CA GLY A 79 0.02 -8.40 -19.78
C GLY A 79 0.86 -9.61 -19.39
N GLU A 80 2.20 -9.51 -19.41
CA GLU A 80 3.09 -10.64 -19.08
C GLU A 80 2.94 -11.10 -17.62
N ASN A 81 2.65 -10.15 -16.74
CA ASN A 81 2.47 -10.38 -15.30
C ASN A 81 1.00 -10.23 -14.85
N GLY A 82 0.05 -10.51 -15.73
CA GLY A 82 -1.38 -10.41 -15.44
C GLY A 82 -1.96 -9.03 -15.70
N ILE A 83 -3.02 -8.65 -14.95
CA ILE A 83 -3.71 -7.37 -15.15
C ILE A 83 -2.84 -6.21 -14.65
N TRP A 84 -2.17 -6.38 -13.53
CA TRP A 84 -1.31 -5.39 -12.88
C TRP A 84 -1.90 -3.98 -12.90
N GLY A 85 -3.02 -3.79 -12.25
CA GLY A 85 -3.62 -2.45 -12.14
C GLY A 85 -2.80 -1.57 -11.19
N ALA A 86 -2.21 -0.49 -11.70
CA ALA A 86 -1.35 0.38 -10.89
C ALA A 86 -2.16 1.38 -10.06
N ALA A 87 -3.29 1.86 -10.57
CA ALA A 87 -4.18 2.79 -9.89
C ALA A 87 -5.59 2.74 -10.50
N GLY A 88 -6.57 3.24 -9.78
CA GLY A 88 -7.92 3.36 -10.30
C GLY A 88 -8.88 4.07 -9.36
N ILE A 89 -10.10 4.28 -9.87
CA ILE A 89 -11.23 4.87 -9.13
C ILE A 89 -12.45 4.02 -9.44
N ASN A 90 -13.20 3.62 -8.40
CA ASN A 90 -14.45 2.90 -8.60
C ASN A 90 -15.65 3.82 -8.76
N SER A 91 -16.82 3.25 -9.09
CA SER A 91 -18.04 4.01 -9.36
C SER A 91 -18.63 4.73 -8.13
N GLU A 92 -18.14 4.47 -6.93
CA GLU A 92 -18.48 5.18 -5.71
C GLU A 92 -17.46 6.27 -5.35
N ASN A 93 -16.58 6.62 -6.31
CA ASN A 93 -15.55 7.64 -6.15
C ASN A 93 -14.52 7.29 -5.07
N ILE A 94 -14.21 6.01 -4.90
CA ILE A 94 -13.12 5.56 -4.08
C ILE A 94 -11.91 5.33 -4.97
N ALA A 95 -10.80 5.98 -4.66
CA ALA A 95 -9.56 5.82 -5.40
C ALA A 95 -8.57 4.94 -4.63
N MET A 96 -7.76 4.19 -5.38
CA MET A 96 -6.65 3.40 -4.86
C MET A 96 -5.42 3.60 -5.75
N THR A 97 -4.26 3.80 -5.14
CA THR A 97 -2.96 3.54 -5.78
C THR A 97 -2.42 2.23 -5.25
N ALA A 98 -2.06 1.32 -6.10
CA ALA A 98 -1.18 0.20 -5.75
C ALA A 98 0.20 0.65 -6.20
N THR A 99 1.12 0.25 -5.73
CA THR A 99 1.84 -0.11 -4.57
C THR A 99 3.16 0.66 -4.59
N GLU A 100 3.62 1.08 -3.49
CA GLU A 100 4.96 1.65 -3.33
C GLU A 100 5.83 0.52 -2.78
N THR A 101 6.79 -0.01 -3.53
CA THR A 101 7.71 -1.00 -2.96
C THR A 101 8.47 -0.40 -1.78
N ILE A 102 8.32 -0.97 -0.61
CA ILE A 102 8.97 -0.49 0.61
C ILE A 102 10.01 -1.48 1.13
N THR A 103 10.79 -1.06 2.11
CA THR A 103 11.86 -1.87 2.68
C THR A 103 11.68 -2.02 4.18
N THR A 104 11.82 -3.24 4.69
CA THR A 104 11.82 -3.53 6.12
C THR A 104 13.15 -4.12 6.57
N ASN A 105 13.31 -4.27 7.89
CA ASN A 105 14.55 -4.80 8.47
C ASN A 105 14.49 -6.33 8.62
N SER A 106 15.67 -6.91 8.88
CA SER A 106 15.80 -8.37 9.00
C SER A 106 15.16 -8.95 10.26
N ARG A 107 14.84 -8.15 11.26
CA ARG A 107 14.21 -8.64 12.50
C ARG A 107 12.79 -9.12 12.21
N ILE A 108 12.00 -8.28 11.55
CA ILE A 108 10.64 -8.69 11.15
C ILE A 108 10.68 -9.82 10.13
N GLN A 109 11.62 -9.82 9.19
CA GLN A 109 11.78 -10.91 8.23
C GLN A 109 12.18 -12.25 8.88
N GLY A 110 12.73 -12.21 10.08
CA GLY A 110 13.03 -13.42 10.86
C GLY A 110 11.82 -13.97 11.63
N VAL A 111 10.78 -13.17 11.82
CA VAL A 111 9.59 -13.49 12.62
C VAL A 111 8.37 -13.74 11.70
N ASP A 112 8.19 -12.88 10.72
CA ASP A 112 7.16 -12.96 9.69
C ASP A 112 7.79 -12.78 8.30
N PRO A 113 8.47 -13.83 7.79
CA PRO A 113 9.16 -13.76 6.51
C PRO A 113 8.19 -13.58 5.35
N LEU A 114 8.62 -12.82 4.34
CA LEU A 114 7.91 -12.80 3.06
C LEU A 114 7.82 -14.23 2.50
N LEU A 115 6.72 -14.53 1.82
CA LEU A 115 6.56 -15.80 1.14
C LEU A 115 7.54 -15.89 -0.04
N ASP A 116 7.94 -17.11 -0.40
CA ASP A 116 8.55 -17.36 -1.70
C ASP A 116 7.43 -17.31 -2.76
N PRO A 117 7.52 -16.47 -3.81
CA PRO A 117 6.49 -16.43 -4.85
C PRO A 117 6.29 -17.80 -5.55
N ALA A 118 7.22 -18.72 -5.43
CA ALA A 118 7.00 -20.10 -5.89
C ALA A 118 6.05 -20.90 -5.00
N GLU A 119 5.82 -20.46 -3.77
CA GLU A 119 4.95 -21.12 -2.78
C GLU A 119 3.59 -20.43 -2.64
N GLY A 120 3.44 -19.17 -3.09
CA GLY A 120 2.20 -18.40 -3.04
C GLY A 120 2.40 -16.96 -2.64
N GLY A 121 1.34 -16.35 -2.07
CA GLY A 121 1.32 -14.96 -1.65
C GLY A 121 0.82 -14.00 -2.73
N LEU A 122 0.48 -12.80 -2.30
CA LEU A 122 0.02 -11.71 -3.16
C LEU A 122 1.17 -10.74 -3.46
N GLY A 123 1.13 -10.15 -4.63
CA GLY A 123 2.07 -9.11 -5.03
C GLY A 123 1.38 -7.86 -5.55
N GLU A 124 2.19 -6.94 -6.00
CA GLU A 124 1.76 -5.65 -6.55
C GLU A 124 0.70 -5.81 -7.64
N GLU A 125 0.85 -6.82 -8.50
CA GLU A 125 -0.04 -7.09 -9.62
C GLU A 125 -1.46 -7.45 -9.21
N ASP A 126 -1.68 -7.90 -7.97
CA ASP A 126 -2.94 -8.46 -7.52
C ASP A 126 -3.86 -7.42 -6.85
N PHE A 127 -3.27 -6.47 -6.09
CA PHE A 127 -4.01 -5.69 -5.09
C PHE A 127 -5.13 -4.82 -5.64
N VAL A 128 -4.95 -4.12 -6.76
CA VAL A 128 -6.02 -3.26 -7.31
C VAL A 128 -7.20 -4.09 -7.76
N THR A 129 -6.95 -5.19 -8.48
CA THR A 129 -7.97 -6.08 -9.00
C THR A 129 -8.78 -6.76 -7.89
N LEU A 130 -8.11 -7.14 -6.80
CA LEU A 130 -8.73 -7.83 -5.66
C LEU A 130 -9.40 -6.88 -4.65
N THR A 131 -9.12 -5.57 -4.73
CA THR A 131 -9.56 -4.62 -3.71
C THR A 131 -10.54 -3.59 -4.24
N LEU A 132 -10.16 -2.82 -5.27
CA LEU A 132 -10.90 -1.63 -5.70
C LEU A 132 -12.35 -1.87 -6.10
N PRO A 133 -12.72 -2.99 -6.76
CA PRO A 133 -14.12 -3.26 -7.11
C PRO A 133 -15.02 -3.63 -5.93
N TYR A 134 -14.47 -3.86 -4.74
CA TYR A 134 -15.20 -4.39 -3.58
C TYR A 134 -15.22 -3.45 -2.36
N ILE A 135 -14.81 -2.19 -2.52
CA ILE A 135 -14.69 -1.24 -1.41
C ILE A 135 -15.63 -0.04 -1.59
N HIS A 136 -16.21 0.42 -0.48
CA HIS A 136 -17.21 1.50 -0.41
C HIS A 136 -16.71 2.71 0.37
N SER A 137 -15.50 2.64 0.94
CA SER A 137 -14.79 3.74 1.61
C SER A 137 -13.28 3.53 1.52
N ALA A 138 -12.51 4.57 1.82
CA ALA A 138 -11.05 4.45 1.92
C ALA A 138 -10.64 3.45 3.02
N PHE A 139 -11.36 3.42 4.14
CA PHE A 139 -11.09 2.48 5.23
C PHE A 139 -11.49 1.03 4.87
N ASP A 140 -12.50 0.81 4.03
CA ASP A 140 -12.79 -0.53 3.52
C ASP A 140 -11.62 -1.09 2.69
N GLY A 141 -10.89 -0.21 1.98
CA GLY A 141 -9.66 -0.59 1.30
C GLY A 141 -8.61 -1.14 2.28
N VAL A 142 -8.41 -0.48 3.41
CA VAL A 142 -7.51 -0.95 4.47
C VAL A 142 -7.93 -2.31 5.00
N LYS A 143 -9.22 -2.46 5.36
CA LYS A 143 -9.73 -3.73 5.89
C LYS A 143 -9.60 -4.88 4.89
N ARG A 144 -9.91 -4.61 3.62
CA ARG A 144 -9.86 -5.65 2.58
C ARG A 144 -8.44 -6.08 2.27
N VAL A 145 -7.51 -5.15 2.10
CA VAL A 145 -6.10 -5.51 1.89
C VAL A 145 -5.53 -6.21 3.13
N GLY A 146 -5.83 -5.70 4.33
CA GLY A 146 -5.42 -6.34 5.58
C GLY A 146 -5.88 -7.79 5.65
N TYR A 147 -7.16 -8.04 5.40
CA TYR A 147 -7.71 -9.40 5.35
C TYR A 147 -7.02 -10.29 4.31
N LEU A 148 -6.79 -9.77 3.10
CA LEU A 148 -6.14 -10.54 2.04
C LEU A 148 -4.70 -10.90 2.39
N VAL A 149 -3.95 -9.95 2.99
CA VAL A 149 -2.57 -10.17 3.44
C VAL A 149 -2.52 -11.18 4.60
N GLU A 150 -3.39 -11.05 5.59
CA GLU A 150 -3.47 -12.00 6.71
C GLU A 150 -3.81 -13.41 6.23
N LYS A 151 -4.69 -13.54 5.24
CA LYS A 151 -5.16 -14.83 4.75
C LYS A 151 -4.20 -15.51 3.77
N TYR A 152 -3.68 -14.75 2.80
CA TYR A 152 -2.91 -15.33 1.68
C TYR A 152 -1.41 -15.04 1.78
N GLY A 153 -1.02 -14.10 2.64
CA GLY A 153 0.34 -13.63 2.71
C GLY A 153 0.76 -12.77 1.51
N THR A 154 1.96 -12.21 1.62
CA THR A 154 2.59 -11.46 0.52
C THR A 154 4.05 -11.88 0.34
N TYR A 155 4.53 -11.84 -0.90
CA TYR A 155 5.93 -12.12 -1.22
C TYR A 155 6.78 -10.84 -1.39
N GLU A 156 6.15 -9.67 -1.22
CA GLU A 156 6.84 -8.38 -1.27
C GLU A 156 6.16 -7.35 -0.35
N MET A 157 6.90 -6.34 0.05
CA MET A 157 6.38 -5.29 0.92
C MET A 157 5.96 -4.08 0.12
N ASN A 158 4.76 -3.61 0.38
CA ASN A 158 4.10 -2.59 -0.41
C ASN A 158 3.44 -1.53 0.47
N GLY A 159 3.46 -0.28 0.00
CA GLY A 159 2.64 0.81 0.50
C GLY A 159 1.47 1.09 -0.46
N MET A 160 0.26 1.21 0.04
CA MET A 160 -0.96 1.42 -0.73
C MET A 160 -1.77 2.56 -0.16
N ALA A 161 -2.29 3.42 -1.04
CA ALA A 161 -3.13 4.54 -0.64
C ALA A 161 -4.56 4.36 -1.12
N PHE A 162 -5.49 4.74 -0.26
CA PHE A 162 -6.92 4.76 -0.53
C PHE A 162 -7.47 6.15 -0.23
N SER A 163 -8.35 6.67 -1.07
CA SER A 163 -9.05 7.91 -0.79
C SER A 163 -10.52 7.83 -1.15
N ASP A 164 -11.35 8.42 -0.33
CA ASP A 164 -12.71 8.79 -0.63
C ASP A 164 -12.86 10.33 -0.53
N LYS A 165 -14.08 10.84 -0.65
CA LYS A 165 -14.34 12.30 -0.59
C LYS A 165 -13.96 12.94 0.76
N ASP A 166 -13.83 12.14 1.83
CA ASP A 166 -13.66 12.65 3.19
C ASP A 166 -12.30 12.30 3.80
N THR A 167 -11.71 11.16 3.45
CA THR A 167 -10.53 10.62 4.12
C THR A 167 -9.51 10.03 3.14
N ILE A 168 -8.26 9.99 3.60
CA ILE A 168 -7.19 9.23 2.97
C ILE A 168 -6.64 8.26 4.00
N TRP A 169 -6.44 7.02 3.60
CA TRP A 169 -5.72 6.00 4.36
C TRP A 169 -4.51 5.52 3.58
N TYR A 170 -3.42 5.30 4.31
CA TYR A 170 -2.19 4.72 3.77
C TYR A 170 -1.87 3.47 4.54
N LEU A 171 -1.68 2.36 3.84
CA LEU A 171 -1.38 1.05 4.38
C LEU A 171 0.01 0.62 3.92
N GLU A 172 0.78 0.00 4.81
CA GLU A 172 2.07 -0.62 4.54
C GLU A 172 2.06 -2.07 5.01
N THR A 173 2.43 -3.01 4.13
CA THR A 173 2.75 -4.38 4.54
C THR A 173 4.14 -4.40 5.14
N ILE A 174 4.36 -5.14 6.24
CA ILE A 174 5.61 -5.11 7.01
C ILE A 174 6.31 -6.46 7.07
N GLY A 175 5.60 -7.51 6.78
CA GLY A 175 6.08 -8.88 6.74
C GLY A 175 5.22 -9.71 5.80
N GLY A 176 5.30 -11.02 5.91
CA GLY A 176 4.53 -11.95 5.09
C GLY A 176 3.02 -11.85 5.30
N HIS A 177 2.58 -11.58 6.55
CA HIS A 177 1.15 -11.56 6.91
C HIS A 177 0.73 -10.34 7.73
N HIS A 178 1.67 -9.46 8.10
CA HIS A 178 1.36 -8.31 8.92
C HIS A 178 1.40 -7.00 8.14
N TRP A 179 0.56 -6.07 8.56
CA TRP A 179 0.38 -4.76 7.96
C TRP A 179 0.05 -3.71 9.02
N ILE A 180 0.30 -2.45 8.68
CA ILE A 180 -0.09 -1.25 9.43
C ILE A 180 -0.75 -0.25 8.50
N ALA A 181 -1.64 0.57 9.02
CA ALA A 181 -2.27 1.66 8.27
C ALA A 181 -2.47 2.90 9.13
N ARG A 182 -2.42 4.06 8.49
CA ARG A 182 -2.64 5.35 9.11
C ARG A 182 -3.58 6.20 8.26
N ARG A 183 -4.55 6.83 8.93
CA ARG A 183 -5.36 7.90 8.33
C ARG A 183 -4.49 9.15 8.18
N ILE A 184 -4.49 9.75 7.01
CA ILE A 184 -3.75 10.99 6.75
C ILE A 184 -4.56 12.17 7.33
N PRO A 185 -3.95 13.04 8.16
CA PRO A 185 -4.63 14.22 8.68
C PRO A 185 -5.15 15.12 7.57
N ASP A 186 -6.34 15.71 7.78
CA ASP A 186 -7.00 16.53 6.77
C ASP A 186 -6.16 17.74 6.32
N ASP A 187 -5.35 18.32 7.20
CA ASP A 187 -4.54 19.51 7.01
C ASP A 187 -3.06 19.22 6.65
N ALA A 188 -2.75 17.94 6.39
CA ALA A 188 -1.40 17.50 6.04
C ALA A 188 -1.30 17.03 4.59
N TYR A 189 -0.05 17.02 4.11
CA TYR A 189 0.33 16.19 2.96
C TYR A 189 1.45 15.23 3.37
N VAL A 190 1.54 14.12 2.67
CA VAL A 190 2.57 13.10 2.89
C VAL A 190 3.29 12.82 1.58
N ILE A 191 4.60 12.64 1.67
CA ILE A 191 5.43 12.13 0.58
C ILE A 191 6.03 10.81 1.06
N ALA A 192 5.65 9.73 0.39
CA ALA A 192 6.07 8.39 0.72
C ALA A 192 7.01 7.85 -0.38
N PRO A 193 8.34 7.85 -0.16
CA PRO A 193 9.30 7.17 -1.03
C PRO A 193 9.39 5.67 -0.67
N ASN A 194 10.21 4.89 -1.40
CA ASN A 194 10.38 3.44 -1.24
C ASN A 194 11.02 3.01 0.10
N ARG A 195 10.37 3.35 1.20
CA ARG A 195 10.73 2.94 2.55
C ARG A 195 9.46 2.82 3.38
N LEU A 196 9.53 2.17 4.55
CA LEU A 196 8.46 2.26 5.53
C LEU A 196 8.30 3.73 5.96
N ASN A 197 7.11 4.30 5.81
CA ASN A 197 6.84 5.72 6.02
C ASN A 197 6.03 6.02 7.28
N ILE A 198 5.17 5.07 7.72
CA ILE A 198 4.43 5.20 8.97
C ILE A 198 5.42 5.13 10.13
N ASP A 199 5.50 6.20 10.90
CA ASP A 199 6.38 6.33 12.07
C ASP A 199 5.60 6.22 13.38
N GLU A 200 5.15 7.34 13.95
CA GLU A 200 4.37 7.32 15.18
C GLU A 200 3.07 6.54 15.01
N PHE A 201 2.81 5.60 15.93
CA PHE A 201 1.65 4.72 15.89
C PHE A 201 1.03 4.56 17.28
N ASP A 202 -0.29 4.69 17.34
CA ASP A 202 -1.05 4.50 18.57
C ASP A 202 -2.08 3.38 18.36
N PHE A 203 -1.88 2.24 19.01
CA PHE A 203 -2.80 1.11 18.95
C PHE A 203 -4.16 1.38 19.61
N ASP A 204 -4.25 2.40 20.46
CA ASP A 204 -5.47 2.75 21.18
C ASP A 204 -6.31 3.80 20.42
N ASP A 205 -5.72 4.52 19.43
CA ASP A 205 -6.41 5.46 18.54
C ASP A 205 -6.88 4.76 17.27
N THR A 206 -7.96 4.01 17.36
CA THR A 206 -8.54 3.25 16.23
C THR A 206 -9.22 4.11 15.17
N ASP A 207 -9.43 5.40 15.41
CA ASP A 207 -9.96 6.35 14.42
C ASP A 207 -8.90 6.75 13.39
N ASN A 208 -7.62 6.70 13.76
CA ASN A 208 -6.50 7.14 12.94
C ASN A 208 -5.49 6.04 12.59
N PHE A 209 -5.52 4.91 13.28
CA PHE A 209 -4.58 3.81 13.05
C PHE A 209 -5.29 2.46 12.97
N ALA A 210 -4.76 1.58 12.15
CA ALA A 210 -5.19 0.19 12.06
C ALA A 210 -3.98 -0.72 11.78
N ALA A 211 -4.05 -1.96 12.24
CA ALA A 211 -2.98 -2.94 12.06
C ALA A 211 -3.56 -4.36 12.06
N ALA A 212 -2.75 -5.34 11.67
CA ALA A 212 -3.03 -6.74 11.91
C ALA A 212 -3.31 -6.97 13.42
N SER A 213 -4.32 -7.77 13.72
CA SER A 213 -4.92 -7.84 15.06
C SER A 213 -3.96 -8.32 16.15
N ASP A 214 -2.96 -9.11 15.80
CA ASP A 214 -1.96 -9.71 16.68
C ASP A 214 -0.61 -8.98 16.65
N LEU A 215 -0.50 -7.87 15.89
CA LEU A 215 0.77 -7.16 15.71
C LEU A 215 1.37 -6.64 17.01
N LYS A 216 0.53 -6.14 17.94
CA LYS A 216 0.99 -5.63 19.24
C LYS A 216 1.62 -6.76 20.08
N ASP A 217 1.02 -7.94 20.03
CA ASP A 217 1.51 -9.13 20.71
C ASP A 217 2.80 -9.64 20.07
N LEU A 218 2.87 -9.66 18.74
CA LEU A 218 4.07 -10.01 17.99
C LEU A 218 5.27 -9.11 18.36
N ILE A 219 5.06 -7.79 18.41
CA ILE A 219 6.10 -6.84 18.81
C ILE A 219 6.62 -7.15 20.22
N SER A 220 5.72 -7.46 21.14
CA SER A 220 6.06 -7.76 22.54
C SER A 220 6.76 -9.11 22.67
N GLU A 221 6.23 -10.15 22.05
CA GLU A 221 6.73 -11.53 22.14
C GLU A 221 8.17 -11.64 21.63
N TYR A 222 8.45 -10.99 20.48
CA TYR A 222 9.77 -11.06 19.83
C TYR A 222 10.67 -9.85 20.16
N HIS A 223 10.27 -9.00 21.10
CA HIS A 223 11.04 -7.82 21.55
C HIS A 223 11.51 -6.94 20.38
N LEU A 224 10.61 -6.70 19.41
CA LEU A 224 10.96 -6.00 18.17
C LEU A 224 11.12 -4.49 18.34
N ASN A 225 10.48 -3.90 19.38
CA ASN A 225 10.53 -2.46 19.63
C ASN A 225 11.89 -2.07 20.26
N PRO A 226 12.71 -1.26 19.59
CA PRO A 226 13.97 -0.76 20.15
C PRO A 226 13.77 0.43 21.10
N ASP A 227 12.60 1.07 21.06
CA ASP A 227 12.31 2.26 21.83
C ASP A 227 11.76 1.89 23.22
N ARG A 228 11.99 2.76 24.19
CA ARG A 228 11.52 2.52 25.57
C ARG A 228 10.05 2.85 25.77
N GLU A 229 9.55 3.80 25.00
CA GLU A 229 8.20 4.32 25.11
C GLU A 229 7.61 4.52 23.70
N GLY A 230 6.29 4.30 23.56
CA GLY A 230 5.58 4.46 22.30
C GLY A 230 5.93 3.40 21.24
N TYR A 231 5.38 3.59 20.07
CA TYR A 231 5.63 2.73 18.91
C TYR A 231 6.01 3.60 17.72
N ASN A 232 7.29 3.60 17.36
CA ASN A 232 7.75 4.14 16.09
C ASN A 232 7.95 3.00 15.11
N MET A 233 7.00 2.84 14.18
CA MET A 233 6.98 1.69 13.26
C MET A 233 8.20 1.64 12.34
N ARG A 234 8.75 2.79 11.99
CA ARG A 234 10.01 2.85 11.21
C ARG A 234 11.20 2.31 12.01
N HIS A 235 11.27 2.56 13.32
CA HIS A 235 12.31 2.00 14.18
C HIS A 235 12.12 0.50 14.38
N ILE A 236 10.88 0.06 14.52
CA ILE A 236 10.54 -1.34 14.78
C ILE A 236 10.77 -2.18 13.51
N PHE A 237 10.25 -1.76 12.37
CA PHE A 237 10.17 -2.57 11.16
C PHE A 237 10.98 -2.05 9.98
N GLY A 238 11.23 -0.74 9.90
CA GLY A 238 11.85 -0.11 8.74
C GLY A 238 13.33 -0.44 8.57
N SER A 239 13.78 -0.40 7.33
CA SER A 239 15.21 -0.46 7.01
C SER A 239 15.91 0.81 7.46
N SER A 240 17.09 0.66 8.08
CA SER A 240 17.96 1.75 8.53
C SER A 240 19.32 1.76 7.82
N THR A 241 19.42 1.11 6.66
CA THR A 241 20.67 1.04 5.91
C THR A 241 21.05 2.39 5.31
N ILE A 242 22.37 2.66 5.18
CA ILE A 242 22.88 3.85 4.50
C ILE A 242 22.38 3.93 3.06
N LYS A 243 22.27 2.77 2.40
CA LYS A 243 21.73 2.68 1.03
C LYS A 243 20.30 3.17 0.97
N ASP A 244 19.45 2.73 1.90
CA ASP A 244 18.06 3.14 1.98
C ASP A 244 17.93 4.65 2.24
N ALA A 245 18.71 5.18 3.18
CA ALA A 245 18.74 6.61 3.49
C ALA A 245 19.19 7.46 2.28
N HIS A 246 20.25 7.06 1.59
CA HIS A 246 20.75 7.76 0.40
C HIS A 246 19.76 7.74 -0.75
N TYR A 247 18.98 6.68 -0.86
CA TYR A 247 18.01 6.52 -1.93
C TYR A 247 16.70 7.30 -1.69
N ASN A 248 16.20 7.27 -0.47
CA ASN A 248 14.88 7.79 -0.13
C ASN A 248 14.87 9.24 0.33
N ASN A 249 15.86 9.67 1.13
CA ASN A 249 15.87 11.02 1.70
C ASN A 249 15.93 12.14 0.67
N PRO A 250 16.75 12.07 -0.41
CA PRO A 250 16.76 13.11 -1.43
C PRO A 250 15.43 13.26 -2.17
N ARG A 251 14.71 12.16 -2.41
CA ARG A 251 13.41 12.19 -3.07
C ARG A 251 12.36 12.87 -2.21
N ALA A 252 12.23 12.47 -0.95
CA ALA A 252 11.35 13.13 -0.01
C ALA A 252 11.68 14.63 0.13
N GLY A 253 12.96 14.98 0.28
CA GLY A 253 13.42 16.38 0.38
C GLY A 253 13.17 17.19 -0.89
N THR A 254 13.28 16.62 -2.08
CA THR A 254 13.04 17.31 -3.34
C THR A 254 11.58 17.72 -3.48
N PHE A 255 10.65 16.86 -3.14
CA PHE A 255 9.22 17.17 -3.17
C PHE A 255 8.85 18.23 -2.13
N THR A 256 9.36 18.13 -0.90
CA THR A 256 9.10 19.13 0.16
C THR A 256 9.59 20.52 -0.21
N THR A 257 10.68 20.65 -0.95
CA THR A 257 11.23 21.96 -1.35
C THR A 257 10.58 22.55 -2.59
N LYS A 258 10.02 21.72 -3.49
CA LYS A 258 9.44 22.18 -4.77
C LYS A 258 7.94 22.45 -4.72
N ILE A 259 7.20 21.79 -3.85
CA ILE A 259 5.73 21.95 -3.76
C ILE A 259 5.33 23.18 -2.94
N GLY A 260 6.28 23.91 -2.37
CA GLY A 260 6.02 25.07 -1.51
C GLY A 260 5.90 24.67 -0.03
N ARG A 261 5.73 25.66 0.84
CA ARG A 261 5.68 25.44 2.27
C ARG A 261 4.51 24.54 2.65
N ALA A 262 4.79 23.28 2.84
CA ALA A 262 3.95 22.46 3.64
C ALA A 262 4.23 22.79 5.10
N HIS A 263 3.21 23.06 5.82
CA HIS A 263 3.28 23.05 7.27
C HIS A 263 3.22 21.59 7.71
N VAL A 264 4.34 21.10 8.20
CA VAL A 264 4.42 19.82 8.93
C VAL A 264 3.87 20.07 10.32
#